data_0c4b404804b6d5979f154f132449982d
#
_entry.id   0c4b404804b6d5979f154f132449982d
#
_cell.length_a   1.000
_cell.length_b   1.000
_cell.length_c   1.000
_cell.angle_alpha   90.00
_cell.angle_beta   90.00
_cell.angle_gamma   90.00
#
_symmetry.space_group_name_H-M   'P 1'
#
loop_
_entity.id
_entity.type
_entity.pdbx_description
1 polymer ?
#
loop_
_entity_poly.entity_id
_entity_poly.type
_entity_poly.pdbx_seq_one_letter_code
_entity_poly.pdbx_strand_id
1 'polypeptide(L)'
;KIELIDSLSQTGLNRIQIVSFVNPKAVPGMADAEEVVEGFHKKPGISYVGLWLNDKGLKRAIDSGRLEVKGSVSLCASEPFLMRNQNRTMEENIPLQHKTMEMFKAHNVPVTRGAVMAAFGCNFAGEISTDTVLSTITTAKEIASAHGFKLEQRMLADTMAWGTPAAVKLPVGAGQDKHPELNICLHLHDTRGMGIANAYAGLEMGVNTFDAAVAGLGGCPFAGHAGAAGNVCTEDLVFMCDEMGI
;
A
#
# COMPACT_ATOMS: atom_id res chain seq x y z
N LYS A 1 10.69 -14.00 12.90
CA LYS A 1 10.56 -12.76 12.09
C LYS A 1 11.93 -12.26 11.64
N ILE A 2 12.90 -12.08 12.56
CA ILE A 2 14.26 -11.61 12.25
C ILE A 2 14.89 -12.50 11.17
N GLU A 3 14.93 -13.81 11.37
CA GLU A 3 15.47 -14.78 10.42
C GLU A 3 14.83 -14.66 9.02
N LEU A 4 13.49 -14.46 8.97
CA LEU A 4 12.80 -14.25 7.71
C LEU A 4 13.25 -12.95 7.02
N ILE A 5 13.36 -11.85 7.76
CA ILE A 5 13.81 -10.56 7.24
C ILE A 5 15.25 -10.68 6.70
N ASP A 6 16.13 -11.32 7.45
CA ASP A 6 17.53 -11.54 7.06
C ASP A 6 17.62 -12.40 5.80
N SER A 7 16.79 -13.45 5.70
CA SER A 7 16.71 -14.31 4.51
C SER A 7 16.21 -13.53 3.30
N LEU A 8 15.13 -12.76 3.44
CA LEU A 8 14.58 -11.92 2.37
C LEU A 8 15.59 -10.87 1.91
N SER A 9 16.42 -10.38 2.81
CA SER A 9 17.49 -9.44 2.45
C SER A 9 18.53 -10.01 1.50
N GLN A 10 18.56 -11.34 1.28
CA GLN A 10 19.47 -12.00 0.33
C GLN A 10 18.83 -12.26 -1.05
N THR A 11 17.54 -12.01 -1.24
CA THR A 11 16.79 -12.39 -2.44
C THR A 11 16.82 -11.35 -3.58
N GLY A 12 17.45 -10.19 -3.38
CA GLY A 12 17.44 -9.11 -4.38
C GLY A 12 16.27 -8.14 -4.25
N LEU A 13 15.36 -8.34 -3.32
CA LEU A 13 14.31 -7.36 -3.03
C LEU A 13 14.94 -6.02 -2.61
N ASN A 14 14.47 -4.94 -3.21
CA ASN A 14 14.97 -3.58 -2.94
C ASN A 14 14.21 -2.86 -1.81
N ARG A 15 13.04 -3.38 -1.41
CA ARG A 15 12.21 -2.82 -0.33
C ARG A 15 11.49 -3.93 0.43
N ILE A 16 11.58 -3.90 1.76
CA ILE A 16 10.96 -4.88 2.65
C ILE A 16 10.22 -4.14 3.77
N GLN A 17 8.90 -4.35 3.87
CA GLN A 17 8.12 -3.89 5.02
C GLN A 17 8.20 -4.96 6.11
N ILE A 18 8.87 -4.64 7.21
CA ILE A 18 9.28 -5.63 8.21
C ILE A 18 8.38 -5.69 9.44
N VAL A 19 7.74 -4.58 9.82
CA VAL A 19 6.88 -4.49 11.01
C VAL A 19 5.73 -3.51 10.81
N SER A 20 4.75 -3.57 11.74
CA SER A 20 3.70 -2.57 11.89
C SER A 20 3.70 -2.01 13.30
N PHE A 21 3.85 -0.69 13.44
CA PHE A 21 3.77 0.03 14.72
C PHE A 21 2.30 0.34 15.07
N VAL A 22 1.53 -0.71 15.29
CA VAL A 22 0.11 -0.67 15.65
C VAL A 22 -0.08 -0.96 17.12
N ASN A 23 -1.33 -0.89 17.60
CA ASN A 23 -1.64 -1.21 18.99
C ASN A 23 -1.40 -2.71 19.25
N PRO A 24 -0.46 -3.09 20.13
CA PRO A 24 -0.12 -4.49 20.38
C PRO A 24 -1.28 -5.30 21.00
N LYS A 25 -2.24 -4.63 21.65
CA LYS A 25 -3.45 -5.30 22.17
C LYS A 25 -4.41 -5.69 21.04
N ALA A 26 -4.45 -4.89 19.97
CA ALA A 26 -5.30 -5.17 18.81
C ALA A 26 -4.62 -6.15 17.83
N VAL A 27 -3.29 -6.09 17.72
CA VAL A 27 -2.50 -6.94 16.84
C VAL A 27 -1.33 -7.54 17.64
N PRO A 28 -1.56 -8.59 18.45
CA PRO A 28 -0.51 -9.20 19.29
C PRO A 28 0.69 -9.69 18.52
N GLY A 29 0.51 -10.12 17.26
CA GLY A 29 1.60 -10.52 16.37
C GLY A 29 2.62 -9.42 16.05
N MET A 30 2.33 -8.14 16.36
CA MET A 30 3.22 -6.99 16.17
C MET A 30 3.65 -6.35 17.51
N ALA A 31 3.47 -7.07 18.63
CA ALA A 31 3.83 -6.55 19.95
C ALA A 31 5.35 -6.39 20.13
N ASP A 32 6.14 -7.16 19.40
CA ASP A 32 7.59 -7.21 19.39
C ASP A 32 8.24 -6.36 18.26
N ALA A 33 7.52 -5.38 17.73
CA ALA A 33 7.97 -4.60 16.56
C ALA A 33 9.33 -3.93 16.79
N GLU A 34 9.59 -3.34 17.96
CA GLU A 34 10.85 -2.71 18.30
C GLU A 34 11.98 -3.73 18.40
N GLU A 35 11.76 -4.88 19.03
CA GLU A 35 12.74 -5.96 19.16
C GLU A 35 13.13 -6.51 17.77
N VAL A 36 12.15 -6.66 16.88
CA VAL A 36 12.40 -7.09 15.50
C VAL A 36 13.24 -6.06 14.75
N VAL A 37 12.90 -4.76 14.88
CA VAL A 37 13.64 -3.67 14.22
C VAL A 37 15.07 -3.57 14.76
N GLU A 38 15.29 -3.81 16.03
CA GLU A 38 16.65 -3.80 16.62
C GLU A 38 17.46 -5.02 16.19
N GLY A 39 16.82 -6.19 16.08
CA GLY A 39 17.50 -7.48 15.92
C GLY A 39 17.86 -7.88 14.49
N PHE A 40 17.23 -7.32 13.43
CA PHE A 40 17.54 -7.74 12.06
C PHE A 40 18.85 -7.15 11.53
N HIS A 41 19.49 -7.85 10.58
CA HIS A 41 20.74 -7.44 9.96
C HIS A 41 20.48 -6.58 8.71
N LYS A 42 20.65 -5.27 8.87
CA LYS A 42 20.44 -4.32 7.77
C LYS A 42 21.47 -4.53 6.65
N LYS A 43 21.00 -4.77 5.43
CA LYS A 43 21.84 -4.90 4.23
C LYS A 43 21.85 -3.59 3.43
N PRO A 44 23.00 -3.09 2.95
CA PRO A 44 23.07 -1.92 2.09
C PRO A 44 22.25 -2.10 0.79
N GLY A 45 21.62 -1.03 0.34
CA GLY A 45 20.84 -1.04 -0.91
C GLY A 45 19.39 -1.49 -0.75
N ILE A 46 18.97 -1.94 0.44
CA ILE A 46 17.59 -2.33 0.73
C ILE A 46 16.91 -1.26 1.59
N SER A 47 15.72 -0.84 1.17
CA SER A 47 14.83 0.03 1.92
C SER A 47 13.98 -0.81 2.90
N TYR A 48 14.28 -0.71 4.19
CA TYR A 48 13.48 -1.34 5.24
C TYR A 48 12.46 -0.34 5.75
N VAL A 49 11.18 -0.70 5.70
CA VAL A 49 10.07 0.18 6.08
C VAL A 49 9.18 -0.45 7.14
N GLY A 50 8.41 0.36 7.82
CA GLY A 50 7.36 -0.06 8.74
C GLY A 50 6.02 0.53 8.36
N LEU A 51 4.93 -0.04 8.88
CA LEU A 51 3.59 0.53 8.80
C LEU A 51 3.26 1.26 10.11
N TRP A 52 2.61 2.40 10.01
CA TRP A 52 1.99 3.12 11.12
C TRP A 52 0.65 3.71 10.67
N LEU A 53 -0.26 3.90 11.61
CA LEU A 53 -1.61 4.40 11.34
C LEU A 53 -1.90 5.76 12.01
N ASN A 54 -0.98 6.25 12.86
CA ASN A 54 -1.14 7.49 13.61
C ASN A 54 0.22 8.04 14.05
N ASP A 55 0.21 9.25 14.65
CA ASP A 55 1.42 9.95 15.13
C ASP A 55 2.25 9.10 16.12
N LYS A 56 1.59 8.40 17.05
CA LYS A 56 2.28 7.53 18.01
C LYS A 56 3.07 6.41 17.32
N GLY A 57 2.47 5.78 16.32
CA GLY A 57 3.15 4.73 15.52
C GLY A 57 4.28 5.30 14.66
N LEU A 58 4.04 6.47 14.04
CA LEU A 58 5.08 7.18 13.28
C LEU A 58 6.28 7.52 14.16
N LYS A 59 6.04 8.07 15.35
CA LYS A 59 7.12 8.40 16.30
C LYS A 59 7.94 7.16 16.66
N ARG A 60 7.32 6.02 16.92
CA ARG A 60 8.02 4.74 17.18
C ARG A 60 8.92 4.33 16.00
N ALA A 61 8.42 4.49 14.76
CA ALA A 61 9.19 4.22 13.56
C ALA A 61 10.41 5.15 13.41
N ILE A 62 10.23 6.45 13.66
CA ILE A 62 11.31 7.46 13.64
C ILE A 62 12.34 7.17 14.73
N ASP A 63 11.89 6.95 15.96
CA ASP A 63 12.75 6.73 17.12
C ASP A 63 13.64 5.46 16.97
N SER A 64 13.20 4.50 16.16
CA SER A 64 14.01 3.31 15.86
C SER A 64 15.31 3.64 15.13
N GLY A 65 15.36 4.72 14.34
CA GLY A 65 16.53 5.14 13.57
C GLY A 65 17.03 4.14 12.51
N ARG A 66 16.31 3.02 12.33
CA ARG A 66 16.74 1.91 11.48
C ARG A 66 15.90 1.74 10.22
N LEU A 67 14.74 2.41 10.13
CA LEU A 67 13.80 2.30 9.04
C LEU A 67 13.85 3.52 8.12
N GLU A 68 13.54 3.32 6.87
CA GLU A 68 13.23 4.41 5.96
C GLU A 68 11.77 4.84 6.21
N VAL A 69 11.60 6.06 6.72
CA VAL A 69 10.29 6.61 7.06
C VAL A 69 9.83 7.53 5.94
N LYS A 70 8.76 7.12 5.22
CA LYS A 70 8.11 7.90 4.16
C LYS A 70 6.61 7.96 4.43
N GLY A 71 6.04 9.14 4.32
CA GLY A 71 4.60 9.36 4.44
C GLY A 71 3.86 9.10 3.13
N SER A 72 2.55 9.01 3.22
CA SER A 72 1.65 8.94 2.07
C SER A 72 0.35 9.69 2.34
N VAL A 73 -0.28 10.22 1.27
CA VAL A 73 -1.69 10.62 1.32
C VAL A 73 -2.53 9.37 1.04
N SER A 74 -3.38 8.96 1.98
CA SER A 74 -4.20 7.77 1.84
C SER A 74 -5.68 8.12 1.78
N LEU A 75 -6.29 7.90 0.61
CA LEU A 75 -7.70 8.12 0.36
C LEU A 75 -8.40 6.83 -0.05
N CYS A 76 -9.71 6.84 -0.06
CA CYS A 76 -10.52 5.69 -0.45
C CYS A 76 -11.49 6.07 -1.57
N ALA A 77 -11.62 5.22 -2.59
CA ALA A 77 -12.60 5.41 -3.65
C ALA A 77 -14.03 4.95 -3.26
N SER A 78 -14.19 4.36 -2.06
CA SER A 78 -15.47 3.87 -1.54
C SER A 78 -15.78 4.47 -0.17
N GLU A 79 -16.74 5.38 -0.10
CA GLU A 79 -17.19 5.95 1.17
C GLU A 79 -17.81 4.90 2.11
N PRO A 80 -18.69 3.95 1.65
CA PRO A 80 -19.20 2.90 2.51
C PRO A 80 -18.10 2.03 3.14
N PHE A 81 -16.99 1.79 2.44
CA PHE A 81 -15.84 1.11 3.02
C PHE A 81 -15.11 1.99 4.03
N LEU A 82 -14.90 3.27 3.72
CA LEU A 82 -14.26 4.22 4.64
C LEU A 82 -15.01 4.33 5.96
N MET A 83 -16.35 4.39 5.90
CA MET A 83 -17.21 4.36 7.08
C MET A 83 -17.02 3.10 7.91
N ARG A 84 -16.95 1.91 7.29
CA ARG A 84 -16.75 0.65 8.01
C ARG A 84 -15.35 0.48 8.57
N ASN A 85 -14.34 0.94 7.83
CA ASN A 85 -12.94 0.74 8.19
C ASN A 85 -12.43 1.78 9.19
N GLN A 86 -12.89 3.04 9.07
CA GLN A 86 -12.36 4.16 9.82
C GLN A 86 -13.43 5.00 10.53
N ASN A 87 -14.70 4.62 10.40
CA ASN A 87 -15.85 5.30 10.98
C ASN A 87 -15.88 6.82 10.64
N ARG A 88 -15.71 7.15 9.36
CA ARG A 88 -15.73 8.53 8.85
C ARG A 88 -16.17 8.60 7.40
N THR A 89 -16.69 9.76 7.01
CA THR A 89 -16.99 10.11 5.61
C THR A 89 -15.74 10.59 4.87
N MET A 90 -15.83 10.76 3.55
CA MET A 90 -14.75 11.37 2.78
C MET A 90 -14.54 12.83 3.17
N GLU A 91 -15.63 13.59 3.44
CA GLU A 91 -15.58 14.97 3.89
C GLU A 91 -14.82 15.11 5.23
N GLU A 92 -15.01 14.18 6.16
CA GLU A 92 -14.28 14.13 7.44
C GLU A 92 -12.83 13.66 7.26
N ASN A 93 -12.57 12.81 6.26
CA ASN A 93 -11.23 12.24 6.03
C ASN A 93 -10.26 13.26 5.42
N ILE A 94 -10.70 14.12 4.50
CA ILE A 94 -9.83 15.11 3.85
C ILE A 94 -9.12 16.03 4.85
N PRO A 95 -9.81 16.67 5.84
CA PRO A 95 -9.14 17.47 6.86
C PRO A 95 -8.13 16.67 7.71
N LEU A 96 -8.39 15.38 7.94
CA LEU A 96 -7.45 14.51 8.66
C LEU A 96 -6.19 14.22 7.84
N GLN A 97 -6.33 14.06 6.52
CA GLN A 97 -5.15 13.93 5.64
C GLN A 97 -4.31 15.21 5.68
N HIS A 98 -4.91 16.41 5.69
CA HIS A 98 -4.16 17.66 5.86
C HIS A 98 -3.40 17.68 7.20
N LYS A 99 -4.03 17.28 8.32
CA LYS A 99 -3.34 17.16 9.62
C LYS A 99 -2.20 16.14 9.57
N THR A 100 -2.39 15.05 8.83
CA THR A 100 -1.35 14.03 8.65
C THR A 100 -0.16 14.60 7.86
N MET A 101 -0.40 15.44 6.86
CA MET A 101 0.69 16.14 6.14
C MET A 101 1.44 17.12 7.04
N GLU A 102 0.74 17.85 7.91
CA GLU A 102 1.37 18.72 8.91
C GLU A 102 2.26 17.92 9.88
N MET A 103 1.79 16.77 10.32
CA MET A 103 2.56 15.84 11.16
C MET A 103 3.82 15.36 10.43
N PHE A 104 3.72 14.93 9.18
CA PHE A 104 4.89 14.53 8.39
C PHE A 104 5.88 15.68 8.23
N LYS A 105 5.39 16.88 7.97
CA LYS A 105 6.24 18.09 7.87
C LYS A 105 6.94 18.40 9.18
N ALA A 106 6.24 18.31 10.31
CA ALA A 106 6.83 18.56 11.64
C ALA A 106 7.96 17.57 11.98
N HIS A 107 7.90 16.36 11.47
CA HIS A 107 8.91 15.32 11.65
C HIS A 107 9.93 15.23 10.50
N ASN A 108 9.90 16.14 9.53
CA ASN A 108 10.74 16.10 8.32
C ASN A 108 10.60 14.79 7.51
N VAL A 109 9.42 14.18 7.54
CA VAL A 109 9.12 12.94 6.80
C VAL A 109 8.69 13.30 5.38
N PRO A 110 9.39 12.81 4.34
CA PRO A 110 9.01 13.06 2.95
C PRO A 110 7.70 12.33 2.59
N VAL A 111 6.86 12.97 1.77
CA VAL A 111 5.62 12.38 1.25
C VAL A 111 5.71 12.34 -0.27
N THR A 112 5.83 11.15 -0.82
CA THR A 112 6.00 10.93 -2.27
C THR A 112 4.94 10.02 -2.86
N ARG A 113 4.06 9.42 -2.03
CA ARG A 113 3.06 8.43 -2.45
C ARG A 113 1.64 8.92 -2.17
N GLY A 114 0.76 8.79 -3.17
CA GLY A 114 -0.70 8.84 -3.00
C GLY A 114 -1.27 7.43 -3.08
N ALA A 115 -2.12 7.04 -2.13
CA ALA A 115 -2.73 5.71 -2.07
C ALA A 115 -4.25 5.82 -2.23
N VAL A 116 -4.82 5.01 -3.13
CA VAL A 116 -6.26 4.89 -3.37
C VAL A 116 -6.71 3.48 -2.96
N MET A 117 -7.43 3.41 -1.84
CA MET A 117 -8.05 2.17 -1.36
C MET A 117 -9.32 1.87 -2.15
N ALA A 118 -9.68 0.59 -2.28
CA ALA A 118 -10.86 0.10 -3.02
C ALA A 118 -10.91 0.61 -4.47
N ALA A 119 -9.77 0.63 -5.17
CA ALA A 119 -9.65 1.23 -6.50
C ALA A 119 -10.36 0.42 -7.61
N PHE A 120 -10.63 -0.87 -7.39
CA PHE A 120 -11.19 -1.76 -8.43
C PHE A 120 -12.59 -2.29 -8.08
N GLY A 121 -13.15 -1.88 -6.95
CA GLY A 121 -14.46 -2.31 -6.48
C GLY A 121 -14.51 -2.50 -4.97
N CYS A 122 -15.73 -2.67 -4.46
CA CYS A 122 -16.00 -2.69 -3.03
C CYS A 122 -17.19 -3.59 -2.68
N ASN A 123 -17.05 -4.41 -1.64
CA ASN A 123 -18.15 -5.27 -1.14
C ASN A 123 -19.37 -4.46 -0.64
N PHE A 124 -19.21 -3.17 -0.39
CA PHE A 124 -20.24 -2.30 0.19
C PHE A 124 -20.79 -1.25 -0.79
N ALA A 125 -20.04 -0.95 -1.84
CA ALA A 125 -20.42 0.03 -2.87
C ALA A 125 -20.61 -0.61 -4.25
N GLY A 126 -20.16 -1.86 -4.45
CA GLY A 126 -20.14 -2.48 -5.78
C GLY A 126 -18.98 -1.96 -6.63
N GLU A 127 -19.26 -1.72 -7.89
CA GLU A 127 -18.31 -1.19 -8.86
C GLU A 127 -17.84 0.21 -8.48
N ILE A 128 -16.56 0.48 -8.70
CA ILE A 128 -15.96 1.81 -8.56
C ILE A 128 -15.55 2.28 -9.95
N SER A 129 -16.06 3.43 -10.36
CA SER A 129 -15.75 3.97 -11.68
C SER A 129 -14.31 4.46 -11.80
N THR A 130 -13.75 4.37 -12.98
CA THR A 130 -12.42 4.93 -13.28
C THR A 130 -12.35 6.43 -12.94
N ASP A 131 -13.42 7.19 -13.21
CA ASP A 131 -13.48 8.62 -12.88
C ASP A 131 -13.38 8.88 -11.38
N THR A 132 -14.00 8.03 -10.55
CA THR A 132 -13.88 8.10 -9.08
C THR A 132 -12.43 7.86 -8.65
N VAL A 133 -11.75 6.86 -9.23
CA VAL A 133 -10.33 6.61 -8.94
C VAL A 133 -9.46 7.80 -9.34
N LEU A 134 -9.66 8.34 -10.54
CA LEU A 134 -8.89 9.48 -11.05
C LEU A 134 -9.13 10.77 -10.24
N SER A 135 -10.36 11.04 -9.80
CA SER A 135 -10.67 12.17 -8.93
C SER A 135 -10.01 12.02 -7.56
N THR A 136 -10.00 10.80 -7.01
CA THR A 136 -9.33 10.49 -5.74
C THR A 136 -7.81 10.71 -5.84
N ILE A 137 -7.17 10.32 -6.95
CA ILE A 137 -5.75 10.60 -7.21
C ILE A 137 -5.51 12.12 -7.28
N THR A 138 -6.37 12.85 -7.98
CA THR A 138 -6.26 14.31 -8.10
C THR A 138 -6.36 14.98 -6.72
N THR A 139 -7.33 14.59 -5.89
CA THR A 139 -7.47 15.08 -4.51
C THR A 139 -6.22 14.76 -3.66
N ALA A 140 -5.65 13.55 -3.80
CA ALA A 140 -4.40 13.22 -3.09
C ALA A 140 -3.23 14.12 -3.49
N LYS A 141 -3.11 14.46 -4.79
CA LYS A 141 -2.10 15.42 -5.29
C LYS A 141 -2.32 16.83 -4.72
N GLU A 142 -3.56 17.29 -4.69
CA GLU A 142 -3.93 18.61 -4.15
C GLU A 142 -3.57 18.72 -2.68
N ILE A 143 -3.92 17.69 -1.87
CA ILE A 143 -3.57 17.63 -0.46
C ILE A 143 -2.04 17.68 -0.26
N ALA A 144 -1.28 16.85 -0.98
CA ALA A 144 0.18 16.85 -0.88
C ALA A 144 0.76 18.21 -1.27
N SER A 145 0.32 18.77 -2.39
CA SER A 145 0.78 20.06 -2.91
C SER A 145 0.50 21.22 -1.96
N ALA A 146 -0.66 21.24 -1.29
CA ALA A 146 -1.03 22.25 -0.30
C ALA A 146 -0.04 22.33 0.89
N HIS A 147 0.70 21.24 1.14
CA HIS A 147 1.73 21.18 2.19
C HIS A 147 3.16 21.23 1.65
N GLY A 148 3.34 21.48 0.35
CA GLY A 148 4.63 21.58 -0.30
C GLY A 148 5.29 20.24 -0.64
N PHE A 149 4.51 19.14 -0.60
CA PHE A 149 4.97 17.83 -1.06
C PHE A 149 4.63 17.60 -2.53
N LYS A 150 5.48 16.82 -3.22
CA LYS A 150 5.26 16.39 -4.60
C LYS A 150 5.13 14.88 -4.63
N LEU A 151 3.98 14.38 -5.05
CA LEU A 151 3.81 12.94 -5.26
C LEU A 151 4.60 12.49 -6.50
N GLU A 152 5.22 11.33 -6.40
CA GLU A 152 5.99 10.64 -7.45
C GLU A 152 5.32 9.33 -7.84
N GLN A 153 4.49 8.80 -6.95
CA GLN A 153 3.83 7.50 -7.11
C GLN A 153 2.37 7.55 -6.69
N ARG A 154 1.52 6.87 -7.44
CA ARG A 154 0.16 6.49 -7.02
C ARG A 154 0.09 4.99 -6.80
N MET A 155 -0.47 4.58 -5.68
CA MET A 155 -0.79 3.18 -5.39
C MET A 155 -2.28 2.96 -5.58
N LEU A 156 -2.64 1.95 -6.36
CA LEU A 156 -4.02 1.50 -6.56
C LEU A 156 -4.20 0.16 -5.82
N ALA A 157 -5.07 0.16 -4.80
CA ALA A 157 -5.27 -1.01 -3.97
C ALA A 157 -6.56 -1.75 -4.34
N ASP A 158 -6.42 -3.03 -4.63
CA ASP A 158 -7.52 -3.99 -4.74
C ASP A 158 -7.90 -4.54 -3.37
N THR A 159 -8.37 -3.63 -2.52
CA THR A 159 -8.57 -3.86 -1.07
C THR A 159 -9.42 -5.08 -0.76
N MET A 160 -10.39 -5.41 -1.62
CA MET A 160 -11.34 -6.51 -1.40
C MET A 160 -11.34 -7.52 -2.56
N ALA A 161 -10.25 -7.56 -3.34
CA ALA A 161 -10.04 -8.48 -4.46
C ALA A 161 -11.18 -8.45 -5.49
N TRP A 162 -11.65 -7.26 -5.84
CA TRP A 162 -12.65 -7.05 -6.91
C TRP A 162 -12.02 -6.93 -8.30
N GLY A 163 -10.70 -6.71 -8.34
CA GLY A 163 -9.96 -6.56 -9.58
C GLY A 163 -10.06 -7.80 -10.47
N THR A 164 -10.30 -7.56 -11.75
CA THR A 164 -10.06 -8.51 -12.84
C THR A 164 -9.03 -7.91 -13.78
N PRO A 165 -8.35 -8.68 -14.63
CA PRO A 165 -7.38 -8.12 -15.58
C PRO A 165 -7.91 -6.94 -16.39
N ALA A 166 -9.15 -7.01 -16.86
CA ALA A 166 -9.79 -5.91 -17.59
C ALA A 166 -10.04 -4.69 -16.70
N ALA A 167 -10.55 -4.91 -15.47
CA ALA A 167 -10.81 -3.84 -14.51
C ALA A 167 -9.54 -3.13 -14.04
N VAL A 168 -8.40 -3.83 -13.95
CA VAL A 168 -7.10 -3.24 -13.61
C VAL A 168 -6.60 -2.33 -14.73
N LYS A 169 -6.70 -2.75 -15.98
CA LYS A 169 -6.21 -1.98 -17.15
C LYS A 169 -6.90 -0.62 -17.30
N LEU A 170 -8.17 -0.51 -16.95
CA LEU A 170 -8.95 0.74 -17.15
C LEU A 170 -8.39 1.92 -16.31
N PRO A 171 -8.34 1.87 -14.96
CA PRO A 171 -7.81 2.99 -14.17
C PRO A 171 -6.29 3.12 -14.29
N VAL A 172 -5.57 2.06 -14.65
CA VAL A 172 -4.12 2.14 -14.94
C VAL A 172 -3.90 2.99 -16.19
N GLY A 173 -4.52 2.65 -17.32
CA GLY A 173 -4.36 3.38 -18.58
C GLY A 173 -4.86 4.84 -18.47
N ALA A 174 -6.09 5.04 -18.00
CA ALA A 174 -6.63 6.38 -17.80
C ALA A 174 -5.78 7.24 -16.83
N GLY A 175 -5.20 6.58 -15.82
CA GLY A 175 -4.29 7.25 -14.90
C GLY A 175 -2.96 7.63 -15.56
N GLN A 176 -2.39 6.80 -16.43
CA GLN A 176 -1.19 7.14 -17.21
C GLN A 176 -1.44 8.34 -18.11
N ASP A 177 -2.58 8.41 -18.75
CA ASP A 177 -2.95 9.54 -19.61
C ASP A 177 -3.14 10.83 -18.81
N LYS A 178 -3.84 10.78 -17.68
CA LYS A 178 -4.18 11.98 -16.87
C LYS A 178 -3.03 12.47 -15.99
N HIS A 179 -2.21 11.57 -15.47
CA HIS A 179 -1.13 11.83 -14.52
C HIS A 179 0.16 11.09 -14.92
N PRO A 180 0.74 11.38 -16.12
CA PRO A 180 1.91 10.67 -16.64
C PRO A 180 3.14 10.82 -15.76
N GLU A 181 3.18 11.84 -14.91
CA GLU A 181 4.29 12.11 -13.98
C GLU A 181 4.30 11.17 -12.76
N LEU A 182 3.21 10.43 -12.51
CA LEU A 182 3.10 9.54 -11.36
C LEU A 182 3.35 8.07 -11.76
N ASN A 183 4.39 7.47 -11.21
CA ASN A 183 4.59 6.03 -11.30
C ASN A 183 3.42 5.28 -10.66
N ILE A 184 3.08 4.11 -11.19
CA ILE A 184 2.00 3.27 -10.64
C ILE A 184 2.60 2.18 -9.78
N CYS A 185 2.02 1.98 -8.61
CA CYS A 185 2.18 0.79 -7.79
C CYS A 185 0.83 0.07 -7.69
N LEU A 186 0.80 -1.23 -7.92
CA LEU A 186 -0.38 -2.05 -7.69
C LEU A 186 -0.25 -2.81 -6.38
N HIS A 187 -1.29 -2.72 -5.55
CA HIS A 187 -1.44 -3.47 -4.30
C HIS A 187 -2.63 -4.42 -4.48
N LEU A 188 -2.34 -5.65 -4.83
CA LEU A 188 -3.32 -6.63 -5.29
C LEU A 188 -3.58 -7.68 -4.21
N HIS A 189 -4.85 -8.04 -4.04
CA HIS A 189 -5.26 -9.14 -3.18
C HIS A 189 -5.67 -10.37 -3.99
N ASP A 190 -5.36 -11.53 -3.45
CA ASP A 190 -5.60 -12.83 -4.10
C ASP A 190 -6.80 -13.61 -3.53
N THR A 191 -7.66 -12.96 -2.77
CA THR A 191 -8.85 -13.55 -2.14
C THR A 191 -9.72 -14.37 -3.10
N ARG A 192 -9.75 -13.99 -4.39
CA ARG A 192 -10.48 -14.69 -5.47
C ARG A 192 -9.58 -15.38 -6.49
N GLY A 193 -8.30 -15.58 -6.19
CA GLY A 193 -7.33 -16.19 -7.09
C GLY A 193 -6.99 -15.34 -8.31
N MET A 194 -7.20 -14.02 -8.26
CA MET A 194 -6.94 -13.10 -9.38
C MET A 194 -5.67 -12.28 -9.22
N GLY A 195 -4.96 -12.40 -8.11
CA GLY A 195 -3.80 -11.56 -7.80
C GLY A 195 -2.73 -11.60 -8.88
N ILE A 196 -2.30 -12.78 -9.30
CA ILE A 196 -1.29 -12.97 -10.36
C ILE A 196 -1.81 -12.53 -11.73
N ALA A 197 -3.05 -12.87 -12.09
CA ALA A 197 -3.64 -12.43 -13.35
C ALA A 197 -3.73 -10.89 -13.44
N ASN A 198 -4.06 -10.23 -12.34
CA ASN A 198 -4.10 -8.79 -12.23
C ASN A 198 -2.69 -8.16 -12.29
N ALA A 199 -1.70 -8.81 -11.67
CA ALA A 199 -0.31 -8.39 -11.76
C ALA A 199 0.21 -8.47 -13.20
N TYR A 200 -0.08 -9.58 -13.89
CA TYR A 200 0.22 -9.73 -15.31
C TYR A 200 -0.42 -8.62 -16.16
N ALA A 201 -1.71 -8.32 -15.94
CA ALA A 201 -2.38 -7.22 -16.63
C ALA A 201 -1.72 -5.86 -16.36
N GLY A 202 -1.22 -5.63 -15.15
CA GLY A 202 -0.42 -4.46 -14.80
C GLY A 202 0.90 -4.39 -15.56
N LEU A 203 1.63 -5.51 -15.66
CA LEU A 203 2.88 -5.61 -16.44
C LEU A 203 2.65 -5.29 -17.92
N GLU A 204 1.57 -5.81 -18.54
CA GLU A 204 1.20 -5.47 -19.90
C GLU A 204 0.92 -3.97 -20.12
N MET A 205 0.50 -3.26 -19.06
CA MET A 205 0.31 -1.81 -19.06
C MET A 205 1.57 -1.02 -18.68
N GLY A 206 2.73 -1.69 -18.53
CA GLY A 206 4.00 -1.07 -18.17
C GLY A 206 4.14 -0.73 -16.67
N VAL A 207 3.28 -1.26 -15.82
CA VAL A 207 3.48 -1.15 -14.36
C VAL A 207 4.66 -2.02 -13.94
N ASN A 208 5.59 -1.44 -13.19
CA ASN A 208 6.83 -2.09 -12.75
C ASN A 208 6.99 -2.10 -11.22
N THR A 209 5.96 -1.70 -10.48
CA THR A 209 5.99 -1.67 -9.02
C THR A 209 4.76 -2.34 -8.45
N PHE A 210 4.98 -3.34 -7.60
CA PHE A 210 3.92 -4.12 -6.96
C PHE A 210 4.21 -4.24 -5.47
N ASP A 211 3.16 -4.09 -4.63
CA ASP A 211 3.20 -4.54 -3.25
C ASP A 211 2.77 -6.01 -3.24
N ALA A 212 3.60 -6.89 -2.71
CA ALA A 212 3.36 -8.32 -2.59
C ALA A 212 3.72 -8.80 -1.17
N ALA A 213 3.30 -9.97 -0.79
CA ALA A 213 3.67 -10.55 0.50
C ALA A 213 4.22 -11.97 0.34
N VAL A 214 5.29 -12.25 1.07
CA VAL A 214 5.91 -13.59 1.12
C VAL A 214 4.87 -14.60 1.60
N ALA A 215 4.78 -15.74 0.92
CA ALA A 215 3.79 -16.80 1.15
C ALA A 215 2.33 -16.30 1.09
N GLY A 216 2.04 -15.21 0.37
CA GLY A 216 0.70 -14.61 0.31
C GLY A 216 0.18 -14.12 1.66
N LEU A 217 1.08 -13.77 2.60
CA LEU A 217 0.73 -13.30 3.93
C LEU A 217 -0.11 -12.01 3.89
N GLY A 218 -0.80 -11.74 4.98
CA GLY A 218 -1.65 -10.56 5.11
C GLY A 218 -3.06 -10.83 4.59
N GLY A 219 -4.02 -11.02 5.49
CA GLY A 219 -5.44 -11.17 5.14
C GLY A 219 -6.10 -9.83 4.87
N CYS A 220 -7.21 -9.85 4.15
CA CYS A 220 -8.14 -8.74 4.10
C CYS A 220 -9.24 -8.97 5.16
N PRO A 221 -9.36 -8.15 6.21
CA PRO A 221 -10.43 -8.31 7.21
C PRO A 221 -11.83 -8.16 6.60
N PHE A 222 -11.92 -7.60 5.39
CA PHE A 222 -13.16 -7.40 4.65
C PHE A 222 -13.40 -8.44 3.54
N ALA A 223 -12.58 -9.48 3.47
CA ALA A 223 -12.75 -10.58 2.50
C ALA A 223 -14.00 -11.43 2.73
N GLY A 224 -14.59 -11.33 3.91
CA GLY A 224 -15.87 -11.98 4.26
C GLY A 224 -15.76 -13.36 4.86
N HIS A 225 -14.56 -13.96 4.93
CA HIS A 225 -14.35 -15.27 5.59
C HIS A 225 -12.96 -15.39 6.20
N ALA A 226 -12.87 -16.16 7.27
CA ALA A 226 -11.59 -16.50 7.90
C ALA A 226 -10.75 -17.37 6.95
N GLY A 227 -9.45 -17.08 6.86
CA GLY A 227 -8.52 -17.81 5.99
C GLY A 227 -8.57 -17.40 4.52
N ALA A 228 -9.26 -16.29 4.18
CA ALA A 228 -9.15 -15.71 2.84
C ALA A 228 -7.69 -15.38 2.51
N ALA A 229 -7.26 -15.69 1.28
CA ALA A 229 -5.95 -15.29 0.79
C ALA A 229 -5.79 -13.77 0.89
N GLY A 230 -4.59 -13.34 1.23
CA GLY A 230 -4.24 -11.93 1.41
C GLY A 230 -3.69 -11.28 0.16
N ASN A 231 -2.52 -10.69 0.31
CA ASN A 231 -1.82 -10.07 -0.81
C ASN A 231 -1.40 -11.09 -1.87
N VAL A 232 -1.17 -10.64 -3.10
CA VAL A 232 -0.50 -11.45 -4.11
C VAL A 232 0.82 -11.99 -3.57
N CYS A 233 1.09 -13.27 -3.84
CA CYS A 233 2.29 -13.96 -3.34
C CYS A 233 3.54 -13.43 -4.04
N THR A 234 4.56 -13.08 -3.26
CA THR A 234 5.83 -12.57 -3.81
C THR A 234 6.53 -13.61 -4.66
N GLU A 235 6.57 -14.86 -4.20
CA GLU A 235 7.23 -15.97 -4.87
C GLU A 235 6.60 -16.25 -6.24
N ASP A 236 5.27 -16.26 -6.32
CA ASP A 236 4.55 -16.49 -7.58
C ASP A 236 4.75 -15.32 -8.55
N LEU A 237 4.75 -14.08 -8.04
CA LEU A 237 4.99 -12.89 -8.84
C LEU A 237 6.42 -12.88 -9.39
N VAL A 238 7.42 -13.19 -8.57
CA VAL A 238 8.83 -13.27 -9.00
C VAL A 238 9.01 -14.37 -10.01
N PHE A 239 8.46 -15.58 -9.77
CA PHE A 239 8.52 -16.69 -10.73
C PHE A 239 7.93 -16.28 -12.08
N MET A 240 6.74 -15.65 -12.08
CA MET A 240 6.13 -15.18 -13.33
C MET A 240 7.02 -14.17 -14.06
N CYS A 241 7.60 -13.19 -13.37
CA CYS A 241 8.48 -12.18 -13.98
C CYS A 241 9.76 -12.81 -14.54
N ASP A 242 10.38 -13.74 -13.80
CA ASP A 242 11.60 -14.45 -14.24
C ASP A 242 11.36 -15.27 -15.52
N GLU A 243 10.27 -16.02 -15.56
CA GLU A 243 9.88 -16.80 -16.76
C GLU A 243 9.49 -15.89 -17.95
N MET A 244 9.08 -14.66 -17.71
CA MET A 244 8.82 -13.65 -18.74
C MET A 244 10.07 -12.88 -19.18
N GLY A 245 11.21 -13.09 -18.52
CA GLY A 245 12.46 -12.37 -18.79
C GLY A 245 12.45 -10.91 -18.34
N ILE A 246 11.72 -10.60 -17.26
CA ILE A 246 11.57 -9.26 -16.67
C ILE A 246 12.47 -9.15 -15.43
#